data_debb8e585bf1efdf49fa768487d64f4b
#
_entry.id   debb8e585bf1efdf49fa768487d64f4b
#
_cell.length_a   1.000
_cell.length_b   1.000
_cell.length_c   1.000
_cell.angle_alpha   90.00
_cell.angle_beta   90.00
_cell.angle_gamma   90.00
#
_symmetry.space_group_name_H-M   'P 1'
#
loop_
_entity.id
_entity.type
_entity.pdbx_description
1 polymer ?
#
loop_
_entity_poly.entity_id
_entity_poly.type
_entity_poly.pdbx_seq_one_letter_code
_entity_poly.pdbx_strand_id
1 'polypeptide(L)'
;MPMGKDKQAKSKGYDFKEVEAKVVEFWDTEKIYKTDFKKKNYTIDTPPPTVSGNMHIGHAFSYSQQDFIARYRRMKEGVFYPFGTDDNGLPTERLVERLKKVKSTDMSRSEFIDLCLKTISEIRDDFINDWRILGVSADFENCYSTIDENSRRISQKSFIDLYNKENIYKKEFPTLWCPECQTAIAQAELEDKELPSKFSTIIFTLKESGKELHIATTRPELLSACVAIFVNPKDDRYKDMIGKKVIVPL
;
A
#
# COMPACT_ATOMS: atom_id res chain seq x y z
N MET A 1 -70.22 4.90 -27.63
CA MET A 1 -69.25 3.95 -27.12
C MET A 1 -67.93 4.66 -27.15
N PRO A 2 -67.22 4.93 -26.00
CA PRO A 2 -65.92 5.50 -26.02
C PRO A 2 -64.89 4.37 -26.12
N MET A 3 -63.99 4.47 -27.12
CA MET A 3 -62.88 3.58 -27.32
C MET A 3 -61.88 3.69 -26.13
N GLY A 4 -61.66 2.54 -25.50
CA GLY A 4 -60.67 2.40 -24.43
C GLY A 4 -59.27 2.73 -24.96
N LYS A 5 -58.58 3.67 -24.32
CA LYS A 5 -57.16 3.91 -24.53
C LYS A 5 -56.41 2.76 -23.86
N ASP A 6 -55.89 1.86 -24.66
CA ASP A 6 -54.87 0.90 -24.22
C ASP A 6 -53.70 1.68 -23.62
N LYS A 7 -53.55 1.60 -22.31
CA LYS A 7 -52.31 2.02 -21.64
C LYS A 7 -51.23 1.01 -22.02
N GLN A 8 -50.48 1.31 -23.08
CA GLN A 8 -49.20 0.66 -23.28
C GLN A 8 -48.38 0.74 -21.98
N ALA A 9 -48.16 -0.41 -21.38
CA ALA A 9 -47.23 -0.54 -20.25
C ALA A 9 -45.88 0.01 -20.71
N LYS A 10 -45.46 1.14 -20.16
CA LYS A 10 -44.10 1.65 -20.34
C LYS A 10 -43.17 0.51 -19.93
N SER A 11 -42.34 0.02 -20.87
CA SER A 11 -41.30 -0.94 -20.56
C SER A 11 -40.53 -0.37 -19.37
N LYS A 12 -40.39 -1.14 -18.28
CA LYS A 12 -39.51 -0.81 -17.18
C LYS A 12 -38.13 -0.57 -17.81
N GLY A 13 -37.57 0.61 -17.64
CA GLY A 13 -36.20 0.89 -18.06
C GLY A 13 -35.21 -0.13 -17.46
N TYR A 14 -34.01 -0.22 -17.96
CA TYR A 14 -32.96 -1.08 -17.43
C TYR A 14 -32.74 -0.78 -15.93
N ASP A 15 -33.00 -1.76 -15.08
CA ASP A 15 -32.72 -1.69 -13.65
C ASP A 15 -31.37 -2.37 -13.38
N PHE A 16 -30.32 -1.57 -13.29
CA PHE A 16 -28.96 -2.08 -13.11
C PHE A 16 -28.82 -2.88 -11.80
N LYS A 17 -29.48 -2.48 -10.71
CA LYS A 17 -29.37 -3.18 -9.42
C LYS A 17 -29.92 -4.60 -9.49
N GLU A 18 -31.07 -4.77 -10.14
CA GLU A 18 -31.67 -6.09 -10.32
C GLU A 18 -30.86 -6.96 -11.28
N VAL A 19 -30.35 -6.38 -12.36
CA VAL A 19 -29.59 -7.12 -13.38
C VAL A 19 -28.22 -7.51 -12.86
N GLU A 20 -27.48 -6.59 -12.23
CA GLU A 20 -26.15 -6.87 -11.68
C GLU A 20 -26.18 -7.96 -10.62
N ALA A 21 -27.15 -7.92 -9.69
CA ALA A 21 -27.31 -8.96 -8.69
C ALA A 21 -27.52 -10.36 -9.32
N LYS A 22 -28.38 -10.46 -10.34
CA LYS A 22 -28.61 -11.72 -11.06
C LYS A 22 -27.38 -12.20 -11.82
N VAL A 23 -26.59 -11.28 -12.37
CA VAL A 23 -25.36 -11.62 -13.09
C VAL A 23 -24.30 -12.13 -12.13
N VAL A 24 -24.12 -11.52 -10.96
CA VAL A 24 -23.18 -11.99 -9.93
C VAL A 24 -23.59 -13.40 -9.45
N GLU A 25 -24.88 -13.61 -9.16
CA GLU A 25 -25.41 -14.93 -8.78
C GLU A 25 -25.17 -15.98 -9.86
N PHE A 26 -25.35 -15.63 -11.13
CA PHE A 26 -25.05 -16.51 -12.25
C PHE A 26 -23.56 -16.86 -12.32
N TRP A 27 -22.67 -15.89 -12.18
CA TRP A 27 -21.22 -16.15 -12.19
C TRP A 27 -20.78 -17.08 -11.06
N ASP A 28 -21.33 -16.91 -9.86
CA ASP A 28 -21.04 -17.76 -8.71
C ASP A 28 -21.59 -19.18 -8.88
N THR A 29 -22.82 -19.31 -9.38
CA THR A 29 -23.46 -20.63 -9.59
C THR A 29 -22.76 -21.43 -10.67
N GLU A 30 -22.49 -20.81 -11.81
CA GLU A 30 -21.81 -21.44 -12.96
C GLU A 30 -20.28 -21.48 -12.81
N LYS A 31 -19.73 -20.90 -11.73
CA LYS A 31 -18.28 -20.86 -11.44
C LYS A 31 -17.44 -20.35 -12.63
N ILE A 32 -17.95 -19.31 -13.31
CA ILE A 32 -17.39 -18.83 -14.58
C ILE A 32 -15.94 -18.42 -14.48
N TYR A 33 -15.53 -17.86 -13.33
CA TYR A 33 -14.17 -17.37 -13.10
C TYR A 33 -13.26 -18.35 -12.35
N LYS A 34 -13.78 -19.55 -12.04
CA LYS A 34 -12.99 -20.61 -11.39
C LYS A 34 -11.87 -21.09 -12.32
N THR A 35 -10.68 -21.22 -11.77
CA THR A 35 -9.50 -21.69 -12.49
C THR A 35 -9.55 -23.21 -12.72
N ASP A 36 -9.38 -23.62 -13.96
CA ASP A 36 -9.15 -25.03 -14.31
C ASP A 36 -7.63 -25.27 -14.37
N PHE A 37 -7.06 -25.80 -13.31
CA PHE A 37 -5.63 -26.12 -13.23
C PHE A 37 -5.18 -27.28 -14.13
N LYS A 38 -6.11 -28.00 -14.80
CA LYS A 38 -5.77 -29.02 -15.78
C LYS A 38 -5.37 -28.45 -17.13
N LYS A 39 -5.68 -27.18 -17.36
CA LYS A 39 -5.35 -26.44 -18.58
C LYS A 39 -4.16 -25.52 -18.35
N LYS A 40 -3.50 -25.15 -19.47
CA LYS A 40 -2.54 -24.04 -19.44
C LYS A 40 -3.32 -22.75 -19.16
N ASN A 41 -2.90 -22.00 -18.16
CA ASN A 41 -3.51 -20.75 -17.76
C ASN A 41 -2.57 -19.57 -17.99
N TYR A 42 -3.13 -18.46 -18.44
CA TYR A 42 -2.48 -17.16 -18.34
C TYR A 42 -2.62 -16.69 -16.87
N THR A 43 -1.52 -16.41 -16.23
CA THR A 43 -1.53 -15.98 -14.82
C THR A 43 -1.50 -14.46 -14.74
N ILE A 44 -2.39 -13.91 -13.92
CA ILE A 44 -2.40 -12.51 -13.53
C ILE A 44 -2.04 -12.44 -12.05
N ASP A 45 -0.94 -11.77 -11.78
CA ASP A 45 -0.48 -11.45 -10.43
C ASP A 45 -0.69 -9.96 -10.17
N THR A 46 -1.47 -9.64 -9.14
CA THR A 46 -1.76 -8.26 -8.73
C THR A 46 -1.45 -8.11 -7.26
N PRO A 47 -0.92 -6.94 -6.84
CA PRO A 47 -0.80 -6.67 -5.42
C PRO A 47 -2.15 -6.83 -4.73
N PRO A 48 -2.23 -7.55 -3.60
CA PRO A 48 -3.48 -7.68 -2.87
C PRO A 48 -3.88 -6.32 -2.29
N PRO A 49 -5.16 -5.92 -2.38
CA PRO A 49 -5.61 -4.67 -1.78
C PRO A 49 -5.54 -4.73 -0.26
N THR A 50 -5.09 -3.64 0.35
CA THR A 50 -4.99 -3.52 1.80
C THR A 50 -6.37 -3.34 2.43
N VAL A 51 -6.68 -4.14 3.45
CA VAL A 51 -7.91 -4.00 4.23
C VAL A 51 -7.74 -2.82 5.20
N SER A 52 -7.95 -1.61 4.69
CA SER A 52 -7.75 -0.35 5.43
C SER A 52 -9.01 0.52 5.54
N GLY A 53 -10.12 0.06 4.96
CA GLY A 53 -11.41 0.76 4.95
C GLY A 53 -12.26 0.36 3.74
N ASN A 54 -13.21 1.22 3.37
CA ASN A 54 -14.08 0.98 2.23
C ASN A 54 -13.34 1.16 0.90
N MET A 55 -13.81 0.45 -0.12
CA MET A 55 -13.35 0.66 -1.49
C MET A 55 -13.57 2.11 -1.92
N HIS A 56 -12.64 2.66 -2.68
CA HIS A 56 -12.75 3.98 -3.29
C HIS A 56 -12.43 3.91 -4.78
N ILE A 57 -12.71 5.00 -5.51
CA ILE A 57 -12.56 5.06 -6.97
C ILE A 57 -11.14 4.70 -7.46
N GLY A 58 -10.11 4.98 -6.67
CA GLY A 58 -8.73 4.60 -7.00
C GLY A 58 -8.54 3.08 -7.05
N HIS A 59 -9.14 2.34 -6.12
CA HIS A 59 -9.18 0.88 -6.16
C HIS A 59 -9.90 0.40 -7.42
N ALA A 60 -11.13 0.88 -7.67
CA ALA A 60 -11.91 0.50 -8.83
C ALA A 60 -11.15 0.76 -10.14
N PHE A 61 -10.52 1.93 -10.28
CA PHE A 61 -9.72 2.30 -11.45
C PHE A 61 -8.53 1.36 -11.66
N SER A 62 -7.73 1.12 -10.62
CA SER A 62 -6.52 0.30 -10.73
C SER A 62 -6.83 -1.16 -11.08
N TYR A 63 -7.80 -1.76 -10.39
CA TYR A 63 -8.10 -3.18 -10.56
C TYR A 63 -8.93 -3.48 -11.83
N SER A 64 -9.70 -2.53 -12.32
CA SER A 64 -10.38 -2.67 -13.61
C SER A 64 -9.39 -2.85 -14.77
N GLN A 65 -8.20 -2.26 -14.70
CA GLN A 65 -7.19 -2.40 -15.75
C GLN A 65 -6.70 -3.85 -15.89
N GLN A 66 -6.42 -4.52 -14.77
CA GLN A 66 -6.05 -5.94 -14.77
C GLN A 66 -7.24 -6.80 -15.19
N ASP A 67 -8.45 -6.47 -14.77
CA ASP A 67 -9.65 -7.21 -15.10
C ASP A 67 -9.97 -7.17 -16.60
N PHE A 68 -9.71 -6.08 -17.29
CA PHE A 68 -9.82 -6.02 -18.75
C PHE A 68 -8.90 -7.03 -19.44
N ILE A 69 -7.67 -7.17 -18.95
CA ILE A 69 -6.71 -8.16 -19.44
C ILE A 69 -7.22 -9.58 -19.15
N ALA A 70 -7.70 -9.84 -17.92
CA ALA A 70 -8.25 -11.13 -17.52
C ALA A 70 -9.40 -11.57 -18.43
N ARG A 71 -10.37 -10.68 -18.67
CA ARG A 71 -11.51 -10.94 -19.54
C ARG A 71 -11.11 -11.18 -20.97
N TYR A 72 -10.19 -10.38 -21.52
CA TYR A 72 -9.67 -10.59 -22.88
C TYR A 72 -8.96 -11.94 -23.02
N ARG A 73 -8.15 -12.33 -22.03
CA ARG A 73 -7.45 -13.61 -22.03
C ARG A 73 -8.40 -14.79 -21.94
N ARG A 74 -9.46 -14.71 -21.12
CA ARG A 74 -10.46 -15.78 -21.01
C ARG A 74 -11.22 -16.07 -22.28
N MET A 75 -11.31 -15.11 -23.20
CA MET A 75 -11.86 -15.37 -24.54
C MET A 75 -10.97 -16.27 -25.40
N LYS A 76 -9.72 -16.51 -25.02
CA LYS A 76 -8.72 -17.25 -25.81
C LYS A 76 -8.15 -18.46 -25.10
N GLU A 77 -8.03 -18.43 -23.79
CA GLU A 77 -7.31 -19.43 -23.00
C GLU A 77 -7.83 -19.48 -21.55
N GLY A 78 -7.35 -20.44 -20.76
CA GLY A 78 -7.58 -20.43 -19.32
C GLY A 78 -6.88 -19.24 -18.64
N VAL A 79 -7.45 -18.74 -17.54
CA VAL A 79 -6.86 -17.66 -16.76
C VAL A 79 -6.85 -18.04 -15.28
N PHE A 80 -5.68 -17.91 -14.67
CA PHE A 80 -5.52 -17.94 -13.22
C PHE A 80 -5.36 -16.50 -12.72
N TYR A 81 -6.39 -16.01 -12.07
CA TYR A 81 -6.46 -14.68 -11.49
C TYR A 81 -6.98 -14.80 -10.05
N PRO A 82 -6.10 -15.18 -9.09
CA PRO A 82 -6.51 -15.30 -7.69
C PRO A 82 -6.79 -13.91 -7.10
N PHE A 83 -7.68 -13.87 -6.12
CA PHE A 83 -7.90 -12.67 -5.33
C PHE A 83 -7.15 -12.78 -3.99
N GLY A 84 -6.45 -11.73 -3.58
CA GLY A 84 -5.77 -11.67 -2.30
C GLY A 84 -6.20 -10.47 -1.49
N THR A 85 -5.96 -10.52 -0.17
CA THR A 85 -6.08 -9.35 0.71
C THR A 85 -4.77 -9.11 1.44
N ASP A 86 -4.40 -7.85 1.55
CA ASP A 86 -3.28 -7.41 2.40
C ASP A 86 -3.84 -7.03 3.77
N ASP A 87 -3.68 -7.96 4.71
CA ASP A 87 -4.31 -7.90 6.03
C ASP A 87 -3.32 -7.47 7.12
N ASN A 88 -2.20 -6.85 6.74
CA ASN A 88 -1.18 -6.40 7.69
C ASN A 88 -0.74 -4.95 7.42
N GLY A 89 0.20 -4.49 8.25
CA GLY A 89 0.80 -3.18 8.13
C GLY A 89 0.06 -2.06 8.86
N LEU A 90 0.70 -0.92 8.90
CA LEU A 90 0.23 0.25 9.64
C LEU A 90 -1.18 0.74 9.24
N PRO A 91 -1.57 0.76 7.96
CA PRO A 91 -2.93 1.14 7.57
C PRO A 91 -4.01 0.26 8.20
N THR A 92 -3.77 -1.06 8.27
CA THR A 92 -4.70 -2.01 8.91
C THR A 92 -4.75 -1.81 10.42
N GLU A 93 -3.60 -1.63 11.08
CA GLU A 93 -3.55 -1.33 12.52
C GLU A 93 -4.32 -0.05 12.85
N ARG A 94 -4.14 1.01 12.06
CA ARG A 94 -4.88 2.27 12.18
C ARG A 94 -6.38 2.11 11.96
N LEU A 95 -6.79 1.25 11.04
CA LEU A 95 -8.20 0.91 10.86
C LEU A 95 -8.78 0.30 12.14
N VAL A 96 -8.08 -0.67 12.73
CA VAL A 96 -8.50 -1.34 13.97
C VAL A 96 -8.60 -0.37 15.13
N GLU A 97 -7.58 0.47 15.34
CA GLU A 97 -7.59 1.52 16.37
C GLU A 97 -8.82 2.44 16.24
N ARG A 98 -9.13 2.86 15.02
CA ARG A 98 -10.28 3.72 14.72
C ARG A 98 -11.61 3.01 14.97
N LEU A 99 -11.77 1.78 14.50
CA LEU A 99 -13.02 1.01 14.63
C LEU A 99 -13.30 0.62 16.09
N LYS A 100 -12.28 0.22 16.83
CA LYS A 100 -12.41 -0.23 18.22
C LYS A 100 -12.21 0.92 19.23
N LYS A 101 -11.81 2.13 18.77
CA LYS A 101 -11.55 3.33 19.59
C LYS A 101 -10.51 3.07 20.68
N VAL A 102 -9.43 2.40 20.33
CA VAL A 102 -8.29 2.08 21.19
C VAL A 102 -7.00 2.59 20.55
N LYS A 103 -5.91 2.61 21.32
CA LYS A 103 -4.56 2.82 20.81
C LYS A 103 -3.73 1.57 21.06
N SER A 104 -2.86 1.22 20.13
CA SER A 104 -1.93 0.10 20.27
C SER A 104 -1.01 0.23 21.50
N THR A 105 -0.73 1.48 21.90
CA THR A 105 0.08 1.81 23.09
C THR A 105 -0.62 1.56 24.42
N ASP A 106 -1.95 1.36 24.43
CA ASP A 106 -2.75 1.22 25.65
C ASP A 106 -2.83 -0.25 26.12
N MET A 107 -2.27 -1.19 25.37
CA MET A 107 -2.31 -2.62 25.64
C MET A 107 -1.01 -3.32 25.26
N SER A 108 -0.84 -4.57 25.65
CA SER A 108 0.32 -5.36 25.25
C SER A 108 0.28 -5.66 23.73
N ARG A 109 1.45 -5.89 23.16
CA ARG A 109 1.57 -6.24 21.72
C ARG A 109 0.74 -7.47 21.36
N SER A 110 0.72 -8.49 22.19
CA SER A 110 -0.05 -9.72 21.94
C SER A 110 -1.55 -9.45 21.92
N GLU A 111 -2.07 -8.70 22.90
CA GLU A 111 -3.47 -8.33 22.95
C GLU A 111 -3.89 -7.50 21.74
N PHE A 112 -3.03 -6.57 21.28
CA PHE A 112 -3.32 -5.78 20.09
C PHE A 112 -3.30 -6.63 18.81
N ILE A 113 -2.37 -7.59 18.70
CA ILE A 113 -2.35 -8.54 17.57
C ILE A 113 -3.65 -9.36 17.53
N ASP A 114 -4.07 -9.92 18.67
CA ASP A 114 -5.30 -10.70 18.75
C ASP A 114 -6.54 -9.86 18.38
N LEU A 115 -6.58 -8.60 18.83
CA LEU A 115 -7.62 -7.66 18.46
C LEU A 115 -7.63 -7.37 16.96
N CYS A 116 -6.46 -7.18 16.35
CA CYS A 116 -6.33 -6.98 14.90
C CYS A 116 -6.83 -8.19 14.13
N LEU A 117 -6.37 -9.39 14.45
CA LEU A 117 -6.76 -10.63 13.80
C LEU A 117 -8.28 -10.84 13.86
N LYS A 118 -8.87 -10.64 15.05
CA LYS A 118 -10.32 -10.74 15.24
C LYS A 118 -11.06 -9.71 14.39
N THR A 119 -10.64 -8.45 14.45
CA THR A 119 -11.32 -7.36 13.72
C THR A 119 -11.25 -7.57 12.21
N ILE A 120 -10.08 -7.98 11.69
CA ILE A 120 -9.93 -8.26 10.27
C ILE A 120 -10.83 -9.43 9.84
N SER A 121 -10.92 -10.49 10.64
CA SER A 121 -11.82 -11.60 10.33
C SER A 121 -13.31 -11.18 10.29
N GLU A 122 -13.70 -10.17 11.06
CA GLU A 122 -15.07 -9.63 11.08
C GLU A 122 -15.42 -8.83 9.82
N ILE A 123 -14.44 -8.14 9.21
CA ILE A 123 -14.69 -7.18 8.11
C ILE A 123 -14.22 -7.65 6.73
N ARG A 124 -13.41 -8.71 6.68
CA ARG A 124 -12.76 -9.18 5.45
C ARG A 124 -13.75 -9.64 4.39
N ASP A 125 -14.78 -10.36 4.79
CA ASP A 125 -15.77 -10.89 3.85
C ASP A 125 -16.58 -9.76 3.19
N ASP A 126 -16.96 -8.73 3.93
CA ASP A 126 -17.62 -7.54 3.39
C ASP A 126 -16.68 -6.81 2.42
N PHE A 127 -15.41 -6.67 2.77
CA PHE A 127 -14.40 -6.06 1.90
C PHE A 127 -14.24 -6.84 0.58
N ILE A 128 -14.18 -8.17 0.63
CA ILE A 128 -14.12 -9.02 -0.58
C ILE A 128 -15.39 -8.89 -1.41
N ASN A 129 -16.54 -8.78 -0.75
CA ASN A 129 -17.82 -8.64 -1.43
C ASN A 129 -17.93 -7.34 -2.24
N ASP A 130 -17.34 -6.25 -1.79
CA ASP A 130 -17.27 -4.99 -2.56
C ASP A 130 -16.60 -5.20 -3.94
N TRP A 131 -15.55 -6.04 -4.01
CA TRP A 131 -14.88 -6.39 -5.26
C TRP A 131 -15.72 -7.27 -6.17
N ARG A 132 -16.53 -8.16 -5.58
CA ARG A 132 -17.49 -8.97 -6.33
C ARG A 132 -18.59 -8.09 -6.94
N ILE A 133 -19.12 -7.15 -6.17
CA ILE A 133 -20.14 -6.19 -6.63
C ILE A 133 -19.56 -5.29 -7.74
N LEU A 134 -18.29 -4.86 -7.64
CA LEU A 134 -17.61 -4.14 -8.73
C LEU A 134 -17.52 -4.98 -10.01
N GLY A 135 -17.68 -6.29 -9.91
CA GLY A 135 -17.66 -7.22 -11.03
C GLY A 135 -16.25 -7.64 -11.46
N VAL A 136 -15.24 -7.55 -10.58
CA VAL A 136 -13.89 -8.07 -10.86
C VAL A 136 -13.98 -9.56 -11.12
N SER A 137 -13.40 -10.01 -12.24
CA SER A 137 -13.45 -11.41 -12.69
C SER A 137 -12.36 -12.29 -12.09
N ALA A 138 -12.00 -12.06 -10.84
CA ALA A 138 -11.02 -12.87 -10.14
C ALA A 138 -11.62 -14.24 -9.71
N ASP A 139 -10.75 -15.20 -9.47
CA ASP A 139 -11.11 -16.48 -8.88
C ASP A 139 -11.18 -16.38 -7.36
N PHE A 140 -12.36 -16.00 -6.87
CA PHE A 140 -12.61 -15.81 -5.43
C PHE A 140 -12.66 -17.12 -4.63
N GLU A 141 -12.69 -18.29 -5.28
CA GLU A 141 -12.52 -19.59 -4.58
C GLU A 141 -11.06 -19.84 -4.18
N ASN A 142 -10.11 -19.22 -4.88
CA ASN A 142 -8.67 -19.26 -4.59
C ASN A 142 -8.19 -17.96 -3.91
N CYS A 143 -8.97 -17.47 -2.95
CA CYS A 143 -8.55 -16.32 -2.14
C CYS A 143 -7.40 -16.66 -1.20
N TYR A 144 -6.50 -15.69 -1.01
CA TYR A 144 -5.43 -15.77 -0.02
C TYR A 144 -5.37 -14.51 0.83
N SER A 145 -4.68 -14.58 1.95
CA SER A 145 -4.34 -13.45 2.82
C SER A 145 -2.83 -13.37 2.98
N THR A 146 -2.28 -12.16 3.04
CA THR A 146 -0.85 -11.96 3.33
C THR A 146 -0.42 -12.49 4.70
N ILE A 147 -1.40 -12.73 5.60
CA ILE A 147 -1.16 -13.27 6.95
C ILE A 147 -1.63 -14.72 7.13
N ASP A 148 -2.11 -15.40 6.09
CA ASP A 148 -2.41 -16.82 6.19
C ASP A 148 -1.15 -17.66 6.45
N GLU A 149 -1.33 -18.90 6.88
CA GLU A 149 -0.23 -19.77 7.27
C GLU A 149 0.76 -19.99 6.11
N ASN A 150 0.25 -20.20 4.89
CA ASN A 150 1.08 -20.46 3.72
C ASN A 150 1.88 -19.21 3.33
N SER A 151 1.25 -18.04 3.28
CA SER A 151 1.89 -16.77 2.96
C SER A 151 2.99 -16.43 3.96
N ARG A 152 2.71 -16.56 5.26
CA ARG A 152 3.70 -16.37 6.32
C ARG A 152 4.88 -17.32 6.21
N ARG A 153 4.61 -18.61 5.96
CA ARG A 153 5.65 -19.62 5.78
C ARG A 153 6.56 -19.31 4.60
N ILE A 154 5.99 -18.94 3.46
CA ILE A 154 6.75 -18.58 2.25
C ILE A 154 7.60 -17.33 2.50
N SER A 155 7.02 -16.31 3.11
CA SER A 155 7.71 -15.06 3.43
C SER A 155 8.90 -15.28 4.37
N GLN A 156 8.70 -16.06 5.44
CA GLN A 156 9.79 -16.41 6.38
C GLN A 156 10.90 -17.22 5.71
N LYS A 157 10.53 -18.19 4.87
CA LYS A 157 11.50 -18.98 4.11
C LYS A 157 12.32 -18.10 3.16
N SER A 158 11.65 -17.20 2.44
CA SER A 158 12.32 -16.25 1.55
C SER A 158 13.30 -15.35 2.31
N PHE A 159 12.91 -14.86 3.49
CA PHE A 159 13.80 -14.09 4.35
C PHE A 159 15.06 -14.87 4.75
N ILE A 160 14.90 -16.13 5.18
CA ILE A 160 16.01 -16.99 5.55
C ILE A 160 16.94 -17.26 4.35
N ASP A 161 16.37 -17.54 3.18
CA ASP A 161 17.15 -17.77 1.96
C ASP A 161 17.95 -16.52 1.55
N LEU A 162 17.38 -15.33 1.66
CA LEU A 162 18.06 -14.08 1.36
C LEU A 162 19.13 -13.73 2.41
N TYR A 163 18.87 -14.03 3.67
CA TYR A 163 19.87 -13.86 4.74
C TYR A 163 21.08 -14.77 4.51
N ASN A 164 20.85 -16.06 4.19
CA ASN A 164 21.93 -17.01 3.90
C ASN A 164 22.74 -16.67 2.65
N LYS A 165 22.15 -15.89 1.73
CA LYS A 165 22.83 -15.33 0.53
C LYS A 165 23.49 -13.98 0.78
N GLU A 166 23.51 -13.52 2.03
CA GLU A 166 24.07 -12.20 2.42
C GLU A 166 23.41 -10.99 1.74
N ASN A 167 22.19 -11.17 1.20
CA ASN A 167 21.40 -10.11 0.58
C ASN A 167 20.60 -9.28 1.61
N ILE A 168 20.49 -9.76 2.84
CA ILE A 168 19.86 -9.08 3.97
C ILE A 168 20.88 -8.97 5.10
N TYR A 169 21.06 -7.76 5.61
CA TYR A 169 21.95 -7.48 6.73
C TYR A 169 21.38 -6.37 7.61
N LYS A 170 21.76 -6.37 8.89
CA LYS A 170 21.41 -5.32 9.83
C LYS A 170 22.40 -4.17 9.73
N LYS A 171 21.91 -2.94 9.59
CA LYS A 171 22.71 -1.73 9.52
C LYS A 171 21.99 -0.58 10.23
N GLU A 172 22.77 0.30 10.86
CA GLU A 172 22.28 1.61 11.28
C GLU A 172 22.11 2.50 10.06
N PHE A 173 20.89 3.00 9.86
CA PHE A 173 20.57 3.84 8.71
C PHE A 173 19.49 4.86 9.10
N PRO A 174 19.56 6.12 8.62
CA PRO A 174 18.49 7.08 8.81
C PRO A 174 17.15 6.55 8.28
N THR A 175 16.13 6.62 9.08
CA THR A 175 14.76 6.20 8.70
C THR A 175 13.75 7.28 9.06
N LEU A 176 12.64 7.30 8.34
CA LEU A 176 11.50 8.14 8.70
C LEU A 176 10.81 7.55 9.93
N TRP A 177 10.59 8.40 10.91
CA TRP A 177 9.99 8.01 12.18
C TRP A 177 8.79 8.90 12.50
N CYS A 178 7.64 8.30 12.79
CA CYS A 178 6.46 9.00 13.26
C CYS A 178 6.44 9.03 14.79
N PRO A 179 6.54 10.20 15.44
CA PRO A 179 6.51 10.30 16.89
C PRO A 179 5.12 10.00 17.48
N GLU A 180 4.04 10.15 16.71
CA GLU A 180 2.68 9.81 17.12
C GLU A 180 2.45 8.30 17.10
N CYS A 181 2.83 7.65 15.98
CA CYS A 181 2.72 6.20 15.84
C CYS A 181 3.81 5.44 16.59
N GLN A 182 4.89 6.10 17.00
CA GLN A 182 6.08 5.52 17.64
C GLN A 182 6.68 4.35 16.83
N THR A 183 6.73 4.52 15.53
CA THR A 183 7.27 3.52 14.59
C THR A 183 7.92 4.17 13.38
N ALA A 184 8.75 3.41 12.68
CA ALA A 184 9.22 3.77 11.35
C ALA A 184 8.05 3.73 10.36
N ILE A 185 8.03 4.68 9.43
CA ILE A 185 7.01 4.81 8.40
C ILE A 185 7.64 4.77 7.01
N ALA A 186 6.85 4.37 6.02
CA ALA A 186 7.24 4.42 4.62
C ALA A 186 7.13 5.84 4.06
N GLN A 187 7.86 6.11 2.98
CA GLN A 187 7.79 7.42 2.32
C GLN A 187 6.38 7.74 1.79
N ALA A 188 5.63 6.71 1.39
CA ALA A 188 4.24 6.84 0.93
C ALA A 188 3.25 7.30 2.01
N GLU A 189 3.64 7.23 3.29
CA GLU A 189 2.81 7.64 4.43
C GLU A 189 3.08 9.09 4.85
N LEU A 190 3.98 9.80 4.14
CA LEU A 190 4.22 11.21 4.36
C LEU A 190 3.16 12.05 3.67
N GLU A 191 2.66 13.05 4.39
CA GLU A 191 1.80 14.09 3.84
C GLU A 191 2.62 15.36 3.63
N ASP A 192 2.58 15.90 2.41
CA ASP A 192 3.20 17.18 2.10
C ASP A 192 2.37 18.30 2.70
N LYS A 193 3.03 19.17 3.47
CA LYS A 193 2.41 20.35 4.07
C LYS A 193 3.27 21.58 3.83
N GLU A 194 2.66 22.60 3.23
CA GLU A 194 3.30 23.90 3.11
C GLU A 194 3.36 24.60 4.46
N LEU A 195 4.57 24.93 4.89
CA LEU A 195 4.83 25.67 6.12
C LEU A 195 5.72 26.87 5.83
N PRO A 196 5.48 28.02 6.48
CA PRO A 196 6.39 29.15 6.38
C PRO A 196 7.76 28.76 6.95
N SER A 197 8.81 28.98 6.18
CA SER A 197 10.17 28.62 6.55
C SER A 197 11.13 29.78 6.32
N LYS A 198 12.30 29.71 6.96
CA LYS A 198 13.38 30.68 6.80
C LYS A 198 14.66 29.96 6.43
N PHE A 199 15.45 30.53 5.53
CA PHE A 199 16.82 30.09 5.33
C PHE A 199 17.68 30.60 6.49
N SER A 200 18.32 29.67 7.19
CA SER A 200 19.32 29.92 8.20
C SER A 200 20.69 29.63 7.63
N THR A 201 21.63 30.56 7.71
CA THR A 201 23.00 30.34 7.32
C THR A 201 23.80 29.82 8.51
N ILE A 202 24.38 28.64 8.37
CA ILE A 202 25.23 28.01 9.37
C ILE A 202 26.68 28.09 8.87
N ILE A 203 27.58 28.49 9.73
CA ILE A 203 29.02 28.67 9.41
C ILE A 203 29.77 27.49 9.97
N PHE A 204 30.28 26.63 9.09
CA PHE A 204 31.20 25.56 9.41
C PHE A 204 32.63 26.05 9.22
N THR A 205 33.56 25.51 10.00
CA THR A 205 34.99 25.85 9.90
C THR A 205 35.80 24.65 9.42
N LEU A 206 36.60 24.79 8.38
CA LEU A 206 37.52 23.76 7.94
C LEU A 206 38.56 23.54 9.04
N LYS A 207 38.74 22.28 9.48
CA LYS A 207 39.64 21.95 10.58
C LYS A 207 41.10 22.28 10.28
N GLU A 208 41.51 22.09 9.03
CA GLU A 208 42.93 22.23 8.61
C GLU A 208 43.32 23.70 8.36
N SER A 209 42.45 24.53 7.85
CA SER A 209 42.75 25.88 7.39
C SER A 209 42.08 27.00 8.15
N GLY A 210 41.07 26.69 8.99
CA GLY A 210 40.25 27.69 9.64
C GLY A 210 39.31 28.46 8.70
N LYS A 211 39.26 28.11 7.40
CA LYS A 211 38.39 28.76 6.41
C LYS A 211 36.95 28.47 6.70
N GLU A 212 36.06 29.46 6.58
CA GLU A 212 34.64 29.32 6.76
C GLU A 212 33.96 28.70 5.54
N LEU A 213 32.98 27.86 5.82
CA LEU A 213 32.08 27.29 4.83
C LEU A 213 30.62 27.58 5.24
N HIS A 214 29.93 28.39 4.44
CA HIS A 214 28.58 28.86 4.70
C HIS A 214 27.57 27.90 4.06
N ILE A 215 26.68 27.36 4.87
CA ILE A 215 25.61 26.45 4.43
C ILE A 215 24.26 27.06 4.74
N ALA A 216 23.45 27.26 3.73
CA ALA A 216 22.06 27.71 3.90
C ALA A 216 21.12 26.51 4.02
N THR A 217 20.31 26.49 5.07
CA THR A 217 19.34 25.40 5.32
C THR A 217 18.02 25.98 5.82
N THR A 218 16.91 25.29 5.51
CA THR A 218 15.59 25.54 6.10
C THR A 218 15.35 24.70 7.37
N ARG A 219 16.28 23.79 7.71
CA ARG A 219 16.18 22.84 8.81
C ARG A 219 17.42 22.90 9.72
N PRO A 220 17.64 24.05 10.42
CA PRO A 220 18.82 24.20 11.28
C PRO A 220 18.84 23.22 12.47
N GLU A 221 17.67 22.71 12.90
CA GLU A 221 17.55 21.71 13.95
C GLU A 221 18.21 20.37 13.61
N LEU A 222 18.47 20.08 12.34
CA LEU A 222 19.15 18.86 11.92
C LEU A 222 20.68 18.97 12.01
N LEU A 223 21.21 20.10 12.48
CA LEU A 223 22.67 20.29 12.60
C LEU A 223 23.35 19.23 13.46
N SER A 224 22.71 18.78 14.56
CA SER A 224 23.24 17.72 15.42
C SER A 224 23.40 16.36 14.72
N ALA A 225 22.66 16.12 13.62
CA ALA A 225 22.73 14.91 12.81
C ALA A 225 23.68 15.05 11.60
N CYS A 226 24.36 16.18 11.46
CA CYS A 226 25.24 16.45 10.33
C CYS A 226 26.53 15.60 10.41
N VAL A 227 26.68 14.67 9.46
CA VAL A 227 27.85 13.78 9.35
C VAL A 227 28.72 14.07 8.11
N ALA A 228 28.18 14.79 7.13
CA ALA A 228 28.86 15.15 5.89
C ALA A 228 28.27 16.40 5.24
N ILE A 229 29.08 17.11 4.48
CA ILE A 229 28.67 18.21 3.61
C ILE A 229 29.07 17.84 2.18
N PHE A 230 28.12 17.91 1.26
CA PHE A 230 28.34 17.65 -0.15
C PHE A 230 28.40 18.97 -0.92
N VAL A 231 29.33 19.04 -1.85
CA VAL A 231 29.55 20.19 -2.74
C VAL A 231 29.54 19.71 -4.19
N ASN A 232 29.18 20.61 -5.12
CA ASN A 232 29.30 20.30 -6.54
C ASN A 232 30.80 20.27 -6.91
N PRO A 233 31.35 19.15 -7.42
CA PRO A 233 32.77 19.04 -7.75
C PRO A 233 33.24 19.96 -8.90
N LYS A 234 32.29 20.52 -9.67
CA LYS A 234 32.54 21.48 -10.75
C LYS A 234 32.49 22.94 -10.26
N ASP A 235 32.17 23.19 -8.99
CA ASP A 235 32.10 24.53 -8.41
C ASP A 235 33.50 24.91 -7.87
N ASP A 236 34.12 25.86 -8.52
CA ASP A 236 35.50 26.30 -8.20
C ASP A 236 35.63 26.85 -6.77
N ARG A 237 34.55 27.33 -6.18
CA ARG A 237 34.55 27.86 -4.80
C ARG A 237 34.86 26.80 -3.75
N TYR A 238 34.62 25.51 -4.05
CA TYR A 238 34.72 24.41 -3.09
C TYR A 238 35.78 23.36 -3.46
N LYS A 239 36.41 23.45 -4.63
CA LYS A 239 37.42 22.49 -5.09
C LYS A 239 38.49 22.18 -4.05
N ASP A 240 38.98 23.23 -3.38
CA ASP A 240 40.04 23.11 -2.37
C ASP A 240 39.54 22.52 -1.04
N MET A 241 38.25 22.34 -0.88
CA MET A 241 37.61 21.85 0.35
C MET A 241 37.24 20.37 0.26
N ILE A 242 37.21 19.79 -0.94
CA ILE A 242 36.86 18.39 -1.14
C ILE A 242 37.84 17.48 -0.39
N GLY A 243 37.30 16.51 0.36
CA GLY A 243 38.06 15.56 1.15
C GLY A 243 38.59 16.09 2.49
N LYS A 244 38.37 17.36 2.82
CA LYS A 244 38.75 17.96 4.10
C LYS A 244 37.67 17.78 5.17
N LYS A 245 38.07 17.92 6.42
CA LYS A 245 37.16 17.84 7.57
C LYS A 245 36.67 19.22 7.97
N VAL A 246 35.39 19.28 8.35
CA VAL A 246 34.77 20.49 8.91
C VAL A 246 34.37 20.27 10.36
N ILE A 247 34.37 21.33 11.15
CA ILE A 247 33.88 21.35 12.52
C ILE A 247 32.40 21.74 12.47
N VAL A 248 31.56 20.91 13.08
CA VAL A 248 30.12 21.20 13.25
C VAL A 248 30.01 22.24 14.34
N PRO A 249 29.33 23.39 14.12
CA PRO A 249 29.15 24.43 15.12
C PRO A 249 27.99 24.05 16.07
N LEU A 250 28.29 23.25 17.10
CA LEU A 250 27.39 22.83 18.16
C LEU A 250 27.74 23.55 19.45
#